data_79deb03f39e1585cf4ac308516540cd4
#
_entry.id   79deb03f39e1585cf4ac308516540cd4
#
_cell.length_a   1.000
_cell.length_b   1.000
_cell.length_c   1.000
_cell.angle_alpha   90.00
_cell.angle_beta   90.00
_cell.angle_gamma   90.00
#
_symmetry.space_group_name_H-M   'P 1'
#
loop_
_entity.id
_entity.type
_entity.pdbx_description
1 polymer ?
#
loop_
_entity_poly.entity_id
_entity_poly.type
_entity_poly.pdbx_seq_one_letter_code
_entity_poly.pdbx_strand_id
1 'polypeptide(L)'
;MKTLYPPQQKAAEHFLGCLKQGRHTLDTSEVGTGKTVVAAYLAKQLGMRVAIICPKAVITMWDREMIEMGVEPDCVMNYERIRTGKTAFLSKKGKKIMTWLFEEPTFVIFDEVHKCKGPWTQNAQLLISLVQQAKEGGHLIHAMSATAAEDPTEMRSLGFMLGLHKLNKRPNSWHNWMNRNGCSVDNWGKWKLLSRKKLKAVHCTLYGEEGAAYRLTINDFPDSFKENRVFIEALEFKDSKKILEAYDDYGVTPDIVEQYLEKGSVTEHEFDIVNILRARQLAESLKVPDIVEMTGDLIDQGKSVVIFVNFKDTAQALTEQLDCLSIIGGQNQYQRQAQIDDFMLDEKRIIVVNIAAGGTGLSLHDTQGLYPRVSLISPTFSAKDHLQALGRIHRNGAKSHALQKILVAAGSVEETVVKSITAKLANLNALHAGEDE
;
A
#
# COMPACT_ATOMS: atom_id res chain seq x y z
N MET A 1 14.34 1.53 -24.32
CA MET A 1 13.33 0.56 -23.87
C MET A 1 13.84 -0.08 -22.59
N LYS A 2 13.08 0.00 -21.49
CA LYS A 2 13.47 -0.66 -20.22
C LYS A 2 13.51 -2.18 -20.41
N THR A 3 14.59 -2.80 -19.98
CA THR A 3 14.72 -4.26 -19.88
C THR A 3 14.33 -4.70 -18.47
N LEU A 4 13.64 -5.82 -18.37
CA LEU A 4 13.33 -6.42 -17.06
C LEU A 4 14.60 -7.03 -16.45
N TYR A 5 14.74 -6.93 -15.14
CA TYR A 5 15.70 -7.73 -14.40
C TYR A 5 15.32 -9.22 -14.45
N PRO A 6 16.28 -10.15 -14.29
CA PRO A 6 15.98 -11.58 -14.38
C PRO A 6 14.83 -12.05 -13.48
N PRO A 7 14.69 -11.61 -12.20
CA PRO A 7 13.54 -11.97 -11.38
C PRO A 7 12.21 -11.43 -11.94
N GLN A 8 12.20 -10.19 -12.45
CA GLN A 8 11.02 -9.58 -13.07
C GLN A 8 10.61 -10.32 -14.34
N GLN A 9 11.59 -10.82 -15.12
CA GLN A 9 11.32 -11.60 -16.31
C GLN A 9 10.61 -12.91 -15.96
N LYS A 10 11.06 -13.64 -14.92
CA LYS A 10 10.38 -14.84 -14.41
C LYS A 10 8.94 -14.55 -13.99
N ALA A 11 8.72 -13.45 -13.25
CA ALA A 11 7.38 -13.04 -12.87
C ALA A 11 6.51 -12.71 -14.08
N ALA A 12 7.04 -11.98 -15.05
CA ALA A 12 6.33 -11.66 -16.30
C ALA A 12 5.97 -12.89 -17.11
N GLU A 13 6.87 -13.87 -17.24
CA GLU A 13 6.64 -15.15 -17.90
C GLU A 13 5.50 -15.94 -17.24
N HIS A 14 5.50 -16.01 -15.89
CA HIS A 14 4.42 -16.62 -15.12
C HIS A 14 3.07 -15.95 -15.40
N PHE A 15 3.01 -14.62 -15.28
CA PHE A 15 1.78 -13.87 -15.53
C PHE A 15 1.29 -14.01 -16.97
N LEU A 16 2.19 -13.94 -17.97
CA LEU A 16 1.84 -14.14 -19.38
C LEU A 16 1.28 -15.53 -19.61
N GLY A 17 1.85 -16.57 -18.99
CA GLY A 17 1.34 -17.93 -19.06
C GLY A 17 -0.11 -18.03 -18.56
N CYS A 18 -0.41 -17.40 -17.42
CA CYS A 18 -1.77 -17.35 -16.87
C CYS A 18 -2.74 -16.55 -17.76
N LEU A 19 -2.33 -15.34 -18.17
CA LEU A 19 -3.16 -14.44 -18.97
C LEU A 19 -3.50 -15.02 -20.34
N LYS A 20 -2.55 -15.69 -21.03
CA LYS A 20 -2.80 -16.40 -22.29
C LYS A 20 -3.79 -17.54 -22.16
N GLN A 21 -3.96 -18.10 -20.95
CA GLN A 21 -4.98 -19.11 -20.65
C GLN A 21 -6.33 -18.47 -20.26
N GLY A 22 -6.48 -17.17 -20.36
CA GLY A 22 -7.69 -16.43 -19.95
C GLY A 22 -7.84 -16.30 -18.42
N ARG A 23 -6.78 -16.53 -17.65
CA ARG A 23 -6.78 -16.43 -16.18
C ARG A 23 -6.33 -15.04 -15.76
N HIS A 24 -7.03 -14.45 -14.81
CA HIS A 24 -6.63 -13.18 -14.21
C HIS A 24 -5.47 -13.40 -13.21
N THR A 25 -4.65 -12.38 -13.02
CA THR A 25 -3.40 -12.50 -12.25
C THR A 25 -3.31 -11.49 -11.10
N LEU A 26 -2.51 -11.84 -10.08
CA LEU A 26 -2.26 -11.00 -8.91
C LEU A 26 -0.76 -10.91 -8.63
N ASP A 27 -0.22 -9.70 -8.71
CA ASP A 27 1.16 -9.38 -8.32
C ASP A 27 1.19 -8.82 -6.90
N THR A 28 1.75 -9.59 -5.96
CA THR A 28 1.94 -9.19 -4.57
C THR A 28 3.39 -8.87 -4.22
N SER A 29 4.20 -8.62 -5.24
CA SER A 29 5.60 -8.27 -5.08
C SER A 29 5.80 -7.10 -4.13
N GLU A 30 6.90 -7.10 -3.41
CA GLU A 30 7.23 -6.07 -2.42
C GLU A 30 7.32 -4.67 -3.03
N VAL A 31 7.26 -3.67 -2.17
CA VAL A 31 7.41 -2.27 -2.60
C VAL A 31 8.82 -2.07 -3.15
N GLY A 32 8.92 -1.43 -4.31
CA GLY A 32 10.23 -1.14 -4.94
C GLY A 32 10.75 -2.20 -5.89
N THR A 33 10.15 -3.40 -5.98
CA THR A 33 10.58 -4.49 -6.88
C THR A 33 10.21 -4.28 -8.35
N GLY A 34 9.46 -3.22 -8.68
CA GLY A 34 9.15 -2.83 -10.06
C GLY A 34 7.86 -3.42 -10.64
N LYS A 35 6.83 -3.62 -9.83
CA LYS A 35 5.50 -4.08 -10.29
C LYS A 35 4.97 -3.32 -11.50
N THR A 36 5.10 -1.98 -11.50
CA THR A 36 4.64 -1.12 -12.61
C THR A 36 5.35 -1.45 -13.91
N VAL A 37 6.67 -1.69 -13.86
CA VAL A 37 7.47 -2.06 -15.05
C VAL A 37 7.05 -3.43 -15.59
N VAL A 38 6.82 -4.40 -14.70
CA VAL A 38 6.32 -5.74 -15.07
C VAL A 38 4.95 -5.61 -15.73
N ALA A 39 4.01 -4.87 -15.14
CA ALA A 39 2.66 -4.69 -15.70
C ALA A 39 2.67 -3.97 -17.06
N ALA A 40 3.50 -2.94 -17.24
CA ALA A 40 3.68 -2.27 -18.53
C ALA A 40 4.29 -3.22 -19.58
N TYR A 41 5.23 -4.07 -19.19
CA TYR A 41 5.78 -5.12 -20.06
C TYR A 41 4.70 -6.13 -20.47
N LEU A 42 3.85 -6.60 -19.54
CA LEU A 42 2.72 -7.48 -19.84
C LEU A 42 1.78 -6.84 -20.86
N ALA A 43 1.42 -5.56 -20.67
CA ALA A 43 0.57 -4.82 -21.61
C ALA A 43 1.14 -4.83 -23.03
N LYS A 44 2.46 -4.59 -23.15
CA LYS A 44 3.14 -4.65 -24.43
C LYS A 44 3.12 -6.03 -25.07
N GLN A 45 3.39 -7.09 -24.28
CA GLN A 45 3.46 -8.45 -24.79
C GLN A 45 2.09 -9.02 -25.22
N LEU A 46 1.01 -8.54 -24.58
CA LEU A 46 -0.35 -8.96 -24.93
C LEU A 46 -0.87 -8.26 -26.19
N GLY A 47 -0.41 -7.03 -26.47
CA GLY A 47 -0.86 -6.26 -27.64
C GLY A 47 -2.36 -5.94 -27.64
N MET A 48 -3.01 -5.99 -26.46
CA MET A 48 -4.42 -5.68 -26.27
C MET A 48 -4.62 -4.18 -26.00
N ARG A 49 -5.88 -3.71 -26.10
CA ARG A 49 -6.27 -2.42 -25.52
C ARG A 49 -5.96 -2.41 -24.03
N VAL A 50 -5.56 -1.27 -23.47
CA VAL A 50 -5.09 -1.18 -22.08
C VAL A 50 -5.85 -0.11 -21.32
N ALA A 51 -6.39 -0.47 -20.15
CA ALA A 51 -6.98 0.46 -19.19
C ALA A 51 -6.30 0.29 -17.83
N ILE A 52 -5.96 1.40 -17.17
CA ILE A 52 -5.27 1.40 -15.88
C ILE A 52 -6.12 2.11 -14.83
N ILE A 53 -6.41 1.38 -13.75
CA ILE A 53 -7.11 1.91 -12.58
C ILE A 53 -6.12 1.97 -11.41
N CYS A 54 -5.80 3.18 -10.99
CA CYS A 54 -4.73 3.42 -10.02
C CYS A 54 -5.10 4.53 -9.00
N PRO A 55 -4.33 4.74 -7.94
CA PRO A 55 -4.44 5.94 -7.11
C PRO A 55 -4.14 7.21 -7.92
N LYS A 56 -4.83 8.32 -7.58
CA LYS A 56 -4.64 9.61 -8.28
C LYS A 56 -3.18 10.07 -8.34
N ALA A 57 -2.44 9.80 -7.27
CA ALA A 57 -1.05 10.25 -7.13
C ALA A 57 -0.05 9.61 -8.11
N VAL A 58 -0.42 8.49 -8.75
CA VAL A 58 0.48 7.73 -9.63
C VAL A 58 0.08 7.77 -11.11
N ILE A 59 -0.94 8.55 -11.47
CA ILE A 59 -1.40 8.67 -12.86
C ILE A 59 -0.24 9.06 -13.78
N THR A 60 0.46 10.16 -13.48
CA THR A 60 1.59 10.63 -14.30
C THR A 60 2.75 9.63 -14.37
N MET A 61 2.97 8.88 -13.28
CA MET A 61 3.99 7.82 -13.29
C MET A 61 3.59 6.71 -14.27
N TRP A 62 2.30 6.31 -14.27
CA TRP A 62 1.78 5.34 -15.22
C TRP A 62 1.86 5.82 -16.67
N ASP A 63 1.47 7.08 -16.94
CA ASP A 63 1.59 7.67 -18.28
C ASP A 63 3.04 7.60 -18.78
N ARG A 64 4.00 8.01 -17.95
CA ARG A 64 5.44 7.94 -18.26
C ARG A 64 5.92 6.52 -18.52
N GLU A 65 5.58 5.59 -17.62
CA GLU A 65 6.02 4.19 -17.73
C GLU A 65 5.49 3.51 -19.00
N MET A 66 4.22 3.77 -19.33
CA MET A 66 3.60 3.23 -20.53
C MET A 66 4.22 3.79 -21.82
N ILE A 67 4.48 5.10 -21.85
CA ILE A 67 5.20 5.75 -22.98
C ILE A 67 6.61 5.15 -23.15
N GLU A 68 7.37 5.02 -22.05
CA GLU A 68 8.71 4.41 -22.10
C GLU A 68 8.70 2.96 -22.59
N MET A 69 7.62 2.23 -22.30
CA MET A 69 7.41 0.86 -22.81
C MET A 69 6.90 0.81 -24.25
N GLY A 70 6.46 1.94 -24.80
CA GLY A 70 5.87 2.05 -26.15
C GLY A 70 4.45 1.51 -26.21
N VAL A 71 3.65 1.69 -25.17
CA VAL A 71 2.24 1.31 -25.08
C VAL A 71 1.41 2.56 -24.83
N GLU A 72 0.33 2.74 -25.56
CA GLU A 72 -0.63 3.82 -25.37
C GLU A 72 -1.89 3.25 -24.71
N PRO A 73 -2.17 3.59 -23.42
CA PRO A 73 -3.37 3.12 -22.75
C PRO A 73 -4.60 3.92 -23.19
N ASP A 74 -5.76 3.27 -23.29
CA ASP A 74 -7.04 3.95 -23.55
C ASP A 74 -7.42 4.90 -22.43
N CYS A 75 -7.05 4.54 -21.20
CA CYS A 75 -7.21 5.43 -20.06
C CYS A 75 -6.25 5.06 -18.91
N VAL A 76 -5.84 6.09 -18.18
CA VAL A 76 -5.25 5.99 -16.84
C VAL A 76 -6.15 6.79 -15.89
N MET A 77 -6.88 6.11 -15.03
CA MET A 77 -7.89 6.74 -14.17
C MET A 77 -7.74 6.35 -12.71
N ASN A 78 -8.12 7.26 -11.83
CA ASN A 78 -8.22 6.92 -10.41
C ASN A 78 -9.55 6.24 -10.06
N TYR A 79 -9.51 5.46 -8.97
CA TYR A 79 -10.67 4.74 -8.44
C TYR A 79 -11.88 5.66 -8.18
N GLU A 80 -11.65 6.87 -7.71
CA GLU A 80 -12.67 7.84 -7.37
C GLU A 80 -13.42 8.31 -8.62
N ARG A 81 -12.72 8.57 -9.71
CA ARG A 81 -13.28 9.01 -10.97
C ARG A 81 -14.05 7.90 -11.69
N ILE A 82 -13.44 6.72 -11.85
CA ILE A 82 -14.07 5.63 -12.58
C ILE A 82 -15.37 5.16 -11.90
N ARG A 83 -15.40 5.03 -10.58
CA ARG A 83 -16.59 4.59 -9.84
C ARG A 83 -17.76 5.57 -9.85
N THR A 84 -17.59 6.79 -10.37
CA THR A 84 -18.73 7.70 -10.59
C THR A 84 -19.71 7.16 -11.62
N GLY A 85 -19.21 6.33 -12.56
CA GLY A 85 -19.98 5.82 -13.69
C GLY A 85 -20.34 6.88 -14.73
N LYS A 86 -19.62 8.01 -14.71
CA LYS A 86 -19.76 9.12 -15.67
C LYS A 86 -18.50 9.24 -16.54
N THR A 87 -18.03 8.11 -17.06
CA THR A 87 -16.86 8.02 -17.92
C THR A 87 -17.21 7.26 -19.19
N ALA A 88 -16.41 7.36 -20.24
CA ALA A 88 -16.57 6.56 -21.45
C ALA A 88 -16.39 5.05 -21.20
N PHE A 89 -15.77 4.66 -20.07
CA PHE A 89 -15.37 3.27 -19.79
C PHE A 89 -16.26 2.56 -18.78
N LEU A 90 -17.08 3.29 -18.03
CA LEU A 90 -17.98 2.70 -17.04
C LEU A 90 -19.29 3.46 -16.96
N SER A 91 -20.39 2.71 -17.03
CA SER A 91 -21.74 3.16 -16.70
C SER A 91 -22.16 2.63 -15.34
N LYS A 92 -22.97 3.42 -14.61
CA LYS A 92 -23.46 3.04 -13.29
C LYS A 92 -24.96 3.31 -13.17
N LYS A 93 -25.72 2.26 -12.86
CA LYS A 93 -27.15 2.37 -12.58
C LYS A 93 -27.39 2.15 -11.08
N GLY A 94 -27.81 3.22 -10.38
CA GLY A 94 -27.97 3.20 -8.93
C GLY A 94 -26.63 3.07 -8.19
N LYS A 95 -26.63 2.49 -6.97
CA LYS A 95 -25.42 2.32 -6.15
C LYS A 95 -24.63 1.02 -6.44
N LYS A 96 -25.23 0.04 -7.13
CA LYS A 96 -24.72 -1.33 -7.16
C LYS A 96 -24.42 -1.90 -8.54
N ILE A 97 -25.04 -1.41 -9.60
CA ILE A 97 -24.87 -1.98 -10.93
C ILE A 97 -23.85 -1.15 -11.68
N MET A 98 -22.71 -1.75 -11.94
CA MET A 98 -21.60 -1.19 -12.73
C MET A 98 -21.43 -2.02 -13.99
N THR A 99 -21.40 -1.36 -15.14
CA THR A 99 -21.22 -1.99 -16.45
C THR A 99 -20.01 -1.35 -17.13
N TRP A 100 -19.00 -2.13 -17.42
CA TRP A 100 -17.85 -1.70 -18.21
C TRP A 100 -18.25 -1.60 -19.67
N LEU A 101 -17.76 -0.58 -20.34
CA LEU A 101 -18.14 -0.19 -21.71
C LEU A 101 -16.99 -0.42 -22.70
N PHE A 102 -16.16 -1.39 -22.44
CA PHE A 102 -15.12 -1.78 -23.39
C PHE A 102 -15.74 -2.46 -24.61
N GLU A 103 -15.47 -1.94 -25.80
CA GLU A 103 -15.97 -2.48 -27.07
C GLU A 103 -15.11 -3.64 -27.58
N GLU A 104 -13.84 -3.70 -27.17
CA GLU A 104 -12.86 -4.70 -27.57
C GLU A 104 -12.26 -5.41 -26.37
N PRO A 105 -11.67 -6.61 -26.53
CA PRO A 105 -10.89 -7.29 -25.52
C PRO A 105 -9.82 -6.36 -24.93
N THR A 106 -9.89 -6.09 -23.64
CA THR A 106 -9.06 -5.09 -22.96
C THR A 106 -8.29 -5.73 -21.80
N PHE A 107 -7.01 -5.41 -21.70
CA PHE A 107 -6.18 -5.74 -20.55
C PHE A 107 -6.30 -4.62 -19.51
N VAL A 108 -6.88 -4.95 -18.35
CA VAL A 108 -7.15 -3.97 -17.30
C VAL A 108 -6.21 -4.19 -16.13
N ILE A 109 -5.44 -3.16 -15.81
CA ILE A 109 -4.50 -3.16 -14.68
C ILE A 109 -5.16 -2.45 -13.49
N PHE A 110 -5.21 -3.14 -12.33
CA PHE A 110 -5.63 -2.55 -11.06
C PHE A 110 -4.40 -2.36 -10.17
N ASP A 111 -3.91 -1.14 -10.09
CA ASP A 111 -2.80 -0.79 -9.20
C ASP A 111 -3.32 -0.44 -7.79
N GLU A 112 -2.58 -0.87 -6.77
CA GLU A 112 -2.97 -0.77 -5.36
C GLU A 112 -4.35 -1.41 -5.10
N VAL A 113 -4.51 -2.63 -5.60
CA VAL A 113 -5.78 -3.37 -5.56
C VAL A 113 -6.30 -3.66 -4.14
N HIS A 114 -5.48 -3.47 -3.09
CA HIS A 114 -5.95 -3.47 -1.70
C HIS A 114 -7.10 -2.47 -1.47
N LYS A 115 -7.25 -1.44 -2.32
CA LYS A 115 -8.44 -0.54 -2.31
C LYS A 115 -9.75 -1.29 -2.60
N CYS A 116 -9.68 -2.49 -3.17
CA CYS A 116 -10.81 -3.38 -3.44
C CYS A 116 -11.03 -4.46 -2.37
N LYS A 117 -10.22 -4.52 -1.29
CA LYS A 117 -10.31 -5.55 -0.26
C LYS A 117 -11.59 -5.50 0.59
N GLY A 118 -12.14 -4.31 0.82
CA GLY A 118 -13.36 -4.15 1.60
C GLY A 118 -14.56 -4.84 0.94
N PRO A 119 -15.18 -5.86 1.57
CA PRO A 119 -16.09 -6.80 0.90
C PRO A 119 -17.30 -6.18 0.19
N TRP A 120 -17.76 -5.03 0.69
CA TRP A 120 -18.99 -4.36 0.22
C TRP A 120 -18.74 -2.96 -0.34
N THR A 121 -17.47 -2.57 -0.50
CA THR A 121 -17.10 -1.25 -1.01
C THR A 121 -17.41 -1.08 -2.50
N GLN A 122 -17.54 0.16 -2.95
CA GLN A 122 -17.72 0.44 -4.38
C GLN A 122 -16.51 0.01 -5.22
N ASN A 123 -15.30 0.08 -4.66
CA ASN A 123 -14.10 -0.39 -5.36
C ASN A 123 -14.11 -1.92 -5.53
N ALA A 124 -14.56 -2.67 -4.51
CA ALA A 124 -14.76 -4.12 -4.66
C ALA A 124 -15.80 -4.45 -5.75
N GLN A 125 -16.91 -3.69 -5.81
CA GLN A 125 -17.93 -3.86 -6.86
C GLN A 125 -17.37 -3.54 -8.25
N LEU A 126 -16.50 -2.55 -8.37
CA LEU A 126 -15.82 -2.21 -9.63
C LEU A 126 -15.04 -3.40 -10.18
N LEU A 127 -14.21 -4.05 -9.33
CA LEU A 127 -13.45 -5.24 -9.70
C LEU A 127 -14.38 -6.44 -10.01
N ILE A 128 -15.35 -6.71 -9.15
CA ILE A 128 -16.31 -7.82 -9.32
C ILE A 128 -17.10 -7.67 -10.64
N SER A 129 -17.55 -6.48 -10.97
CA SER A 129 -18.32 -6.25 -12.20
C SER A 129 -17.48 -6.51 -13.46
N LEU A 130 -16.19 -6.16 -13.44
CA LEU A 130 -15.29 -6.47 -14.55
C LEU A 130 -15.08 -7.98 -14.69
N VAL A 131 -14.82 -8.69 -13.59
CA VAL A 131 -14.67 -10.16 -13.61
C VAL A 131 -15.92 -10.85 -14.17
N GLN A 132 -17.10 -10.35 -13.86
CA GLN A 132 -18.36 -10.89 -14.38
C GLN A 132 -18.51 -10.72 -15.91
N GLN A 133 -17.99 -9.63 -16.46
CA GLN A 133 -18.05 -9.32 -17.88
C GLN A 133 -16.83 -9.86 -18.65
N ALA A 134 -15.73 -10.13 -17.95
CA ALA A 134 -14.44 -10.45 -18.56
C ALA A 134 -14.49 -11.69 -19.46
N LYS A 135 -15.22 -12.73 -19.07
CA LYS A 135 -15.30 -13.96 -19.86
C LYS A 135 -15.98 -13.75 -21.22
N GLU A 136 -17.07 -13.00 -21.25
CA GLU A 136 -17.82 -12.74 -22.48
C GLU A 136 -17.12 -11.71 -23.36
N GLY A 137 -16.52 -10.67 -22.74
CA GLY A 137 -15.80 -9.60 -23.43
C GLY A 137 -14.33 -9.95 -23.77
N GLY A 138 -13.81 -11.10 -23.37
CA GLY A 138 -12.40 -11.45 -23.57
C GLY A 138 -11.42 -10.57 -22.79
N HIS A 139 -11.89 -9.89 -21.72
CA HIS A 139 -11.05 -8.99 -20.93
C HIS A 139 -10.13 -9.76 -19.97
N LEU A 140 -8.91 -9.27 -19.81
CA LEU A 140 -7.93 -9.80 -18.86
C LEU A 140 -7.66 -8.80 -17.75
N ILE A 141 -7.42 -9.29 -16.55
CA ILE A 141 -7.17 -8.45 -15.37
C ILE A 141 -5.83 -8.82 -14.75
N HIS A 142 -5.00 -7.80 -14.54
CA HIS A 142 -3.79 -7.89 -13.73
C HIS A 142 -3.95 -6.96 -12.53
N ALA A 143 -4.06 -7.53 -11.35
CA ALA A 143 -4.18 -6.80 -10.11
C ALA A 143 -2.82 -6.78 -9.41
N MET A 144 -2.43 -5.65 -8.81
CA MET A 144 -1.15 -5.52 -8.14
C MET A 144 -1.23 -4.72 -6.85
N SER A 145 -0.61 -5.22 -5.80
CA SER A 145 -0.41 -4.53 -4.53
C SER A 145 0.51 -5.34 -3.62
N ALA A 146 1.48 -4.73 -2.97
CA ALA A 146 2.30 -5.40 -1.95
C ALA A 146 1.50 -5.86 -0.71
N THR A 147 0.30 -5.30 -0.51
CA THR A 147 -0.59 -5.55 0.63
C THR A 147 -2.00 -5.89 0.16
N ALA A 148 -2.12 -6.84 -0.77
CA ALA A 148 -3.39 -7.13 -1.45
C ALA A 148 -4.51 -7.55 -0.49
N ALA A 149 -4.23 -8.45 0.44
CA ALA A 149 -5.12 -8.89 1.51
C ALA A 149 -4.29 -9.43 2.69
N GLU A 150 -4.81 -9.28 3.91
CA GLU A 150 -4.17 -9.78 5.13
C GLU A 150 -4.66 -11.19 5.50
N ASP A 151 -5.91 -11.50 5.13
CA ASP A 151 -6.54 -12.79 5.39
C ASP A 151 -7.73 -13.06 4.43
N PRO A 152 -8.34 -14.25 4.47
CA PRO A 152 -9.46 -14.61 3.61
C PRO A 152 -10.71 -13.72 3.72
N THR A 153 -10.89 -13.00 4.83
CA THR A 153 -12.07 -12.12 5.02
C THR A 153 -12.01 -10.89 4.10
N GLU A 154 -10.81 -10.51 3.65
CA GLU A 154 -10.58 -9.42 2.72
C GLU A 154 -10.59 -9.86 1.25
N MET A 155 -10.64 -11.18 0.96
CA MET A 155 -10.48 -11.72 -0.38
C MET A 155 -11.79 -11.91 -1.15
N ARG A 156 -12.87 -11.20 -0.81
CA ARG A 156 -14.14 -11.36 -1.55
C ARG A 156 -14.03 -11.00 -3.04
N SER A 157 -13.46 -9.87 -3.38
CA SER A 157 -13.27 -9.43 -4.77
C SER A 157 -12.08 -10.11 -5.43
N LEU A 158 -10.94 -10.15 -4.74
CA LEU A 158 -9.71 -10.75 -5.23
C LEU A 158 -9.83 -12.27 -5.42
N GLY A 159 -10.38 -12.97 -4.43
CA GLY A 159 -10.59 -14.42 -4.53
C GLY A 159 -11.60 -14.79 -5.63
N PHE A 160 -12.61 -13.94 -5.89
CA PHE A 160 -13.49 -14.11 -7.03
C PHE A 160 -12.76 -13.90 -8.37
N MET A 161 -11.92 -12.88 -8.45
CA MET A 161 -11.09 -12.61 -9.64
C MET A 161 -10.16 -13.79 -9.94
N LEU A 162 -9.55 -14.37 -8.92
CA LEU A 162 -8.63 -15.51 -9.03
C LEU A 162 -9.34 -16.87 -9.15
N GLY A 163 -10.68 -16.90 -9.16
CA GLY A 163 -11.45 -18.13 -9.29
C GLY A 163 -11.52 -19.00 -8.03
N LEU A 164 -11.09 -18.51 -6.87
CA LEU A 164 -11.06 -19.27 -5.61
C LEU A 164 -12.46 -19.57 -5.06
N HIS A 165 -13.44 -18.76 -5.39
CA HIS A 165 -14.84 -18.93 -5.00
C HIS A 165 -15.79 -18.24 -6.00
N LYS A 166 -17.10 -18.52 -5.86
CA LYS A 166 -18.18 -18.02 -6.75
C LYS A 166 -19.11 -17.01 -6.05
N LEU A 167 -18.53 -16.05 -5.31
CA LEU A 167 -19.28 -15.06 -4.52
C LEU A 167 -20.35 -15.70 -3.65
N ASN A 168 -21.63 -15.56 -4.01
CA ASN A 168 -22.76 -16.05 -3.26
C ASN A 168 -23.30 -17.41 -3.75
N LYS A 169 -22.75 -17.99 -4.83
CA LYS A 169 -23.24 -19.25 -5.42
C LYS A 169 -22.71 -20.46 -4.63
N ARG A 170 -23.61 -21.23 -3.99
CA ARG A 170 -23.29 -22.48 -3.31
C ARG A 170 -22.94 -23.60 -4.34
N PRO A 171 -22.11 -24.56 -3.97
CA PRO A 171 -21.42 -24.78 -2.69
C PRO A 171 -20.15 -23.91 -2.52
N ASN A 172 -19.65 -23.26 -3.56
CA ASN A 172 -18.40 -22.51 -3.57
C ASN A 172 -18.59 -21.01 -3.29
N SER A 173 -19.51 -20.64 -2.38
CA SER A 173 -19.67 -19.25 -1.97
C SER A 173 -18.43 -18.76 -1.20
N TRP A 174 -18.22 -17.43 -1.18
CA TRP A 174 -17.15 -16.82 -0.42
C TRP A 174 -17.19 -17.21 1.07
N HIS A 175 -18.38 -17.24 1.70
CA HIS A 175 -18.54 -17.65 3.09
C HIS A 175 -18.08 -19.10 3.31
N ASN A 176 -18.45 -20.04 2.44
CA ASN A 176 -18.00 -21.43 2.53
C ASN A 176 -16.50 -21.56 2.29
N TRP A 177 -15.95 -20.72 1.41
CA TRP A 177 -14.50 -20.68 1.17
C TRP A 177 -13.75 -20.15 2.39
N MET A 178 -14.24 -19.07 3.04
CA MET A 178 -13.67 -18.54 4.28
C MET A 178 -13.66 -19.59 5.39
N ASN A 179 -14.77 -20.28 5.61
CA ASN A 179 -14.85 -21.35 6.62
C ASN A 179 -13.79 -22.45 6.41
N ARG A 180 -13.62 -22.89 5.16
CA ARG A 180 -12.60 -23.90 4.82
C ARG A 180 -11.18 -23.38 5.07
N ASN A 181 -10.96 -22.08 4.98
CA ASN A 181 -9.68 -21.44 5.15
C ASN A 181 -9.48 -20.77 6.52
N GLY A 182 -10.14 -21.28 7.55
CA GLY A 182 -9.85 -20.95 8.94
C GLY A 182 -10.54 -19.71 9.47
N CYS A 183 -11.52 -19.16 8.76
CA CYS A 183 -12.36 -18.09 9.26
C CYS A 183 -13.65 -18.63 9.88
N SER A 184 -14.15 -17.94 10.90
CA SER A 184 -15.44 -18.21 11.53
C SER A 184 -16.14 -16.90 11.88
N VAL A 185 -17.42 -17.00 12.15
CA VAL A 185 -18.23 -15.88 12.59
C VAL A 185 -18.13 -15.76 14.11
N ASP A 186 -17.82 -14.59 14.63
CA ASP A 186 -17.81 -14.33 16.06
C ASP A 186 -19.24 -14.16 16.61
N ASN A 187 -19.36 -14.01 17.93
CA ASN A 187 -20.65 -13.84 18.62
C ASN A 187 -21.45 -12.61 18.14
N TRP A 188 -20.82 -11.68 17.43
CA TRP A 188 -21.41 -10.46 16.89
C TRP A 188 -21.76 -10.55 15.40
N GLY A 189 -21.63 -11.74 14.80
CA GLY A 189 -21.90 -11.97 13.40
C GLY A 189 -20.78 -11.51 12.46
N LYS A 190 -19.59 -11.15 12.97
CA LYS A 190 -18.44 -10.69 12.18
C LYS A 190 -17.49 -11.84 11.87
N TRP A 191 -17.02 -11.90 10.63
CA TRP A 191 -16.01 -12.88 10.22
C TRP A 191 -14.63 -12.51 10.73
N LYS A 192 -13.93 -13.50 11.29
CA LYS A 192 -12.55 -13.40 11.77
C LYS A 192 -11.73 -14.62 11.37
N LEU A 193 -10.44 -14.43 11.16
CA LEU A 193 -9.47 -15.52 11.02
C LEU A 193 -9.18 -16.12 12.42
N LEU A 194 -9.47 -17.41 12.59
CA LEU A 194 -9.20 -18.15 13.84
C LEU A 194 -7.94 -19.01 13.75
N SER A 195 -7.51 -19.38 12.56
CA SER A 195 -6.37 -20.28 12.37
C SER A 195 -5.40 -19.76 11.33
N ARG A 196 -4.28 -19.17 11.77
CA ARG A 196 -3.18 -18.74 10.91
C ARG A 196 -2.58 -19.89 10.11
N LYS A 197 -2.51 -21.11 10.68
CA LYS A 197 -2.02 -22.32 9.98
C LYS A 197 -2.74 -22.59 8.65
N LYS A 198 -3.99 -22.14 8.54
CA LYS A 198 -4.77 -22.26 7.31
C LYS A 198 -4.36 -21.26 6.21
N LEU A 199 -3.65 -20.19 6.56
CA LEU A 199 -3.13 -19.22 5.56
C LEU A 199 -2.14 -19.89 4.61
N LYS A 200 -1.36 -20.85 5.08
CA LYS A 200 -0.43 -21.63 4.24
C LYS A 200 -1.16 -22.38 3.12
N ALA A 201 -2.34 -22.94 3.36
CA ALA A 201 -3.14 -23.60 2.33
C ALA A 201 -3.64 -22.58 1.29
N VAL A 202 -4.02 -21.37 1.71
CA VAL A 202 -4.39 -20.28 0.81
C VAL A 202 -3.17 -19.84 0.00
N HIS A 203 -2.01 -19.69 0.65
CA HIS A 203 -0.74 -19.38 -0.01
C HIS A 203 -0.43 -20.40 -1.11
N CYS A 204 -0.45 -21.69 -0.81
CA CYS A 204 -0.19 -22.74 -1.82
C CYS A 204 -1.16 -22.67 -3.01
N THR A 205 -2.41 -22.28 -2.77
CA THR A 205 -3.40 -22.10 -3.86
C THR A 205 -3.09 -20.89 -4.73
N LEU A 206 -2.58 -19.81 -4.13
CA LEU A 206 -2.27 -18.55 -4.83
C LEU A 206 -0.96 -18.66 -5.64
N TYR A 207 0.09 -19.23 -5.03
CA TYR A 207 1.48 -19.18 -5.51
C TYR A 207 2.04 -20.54 -5.93
N GLY A 208 1.27 -21.64 -5.80
CA GLY A 208 1.66 -22.95 -6.30
C GLY A 208 1.73 -22.99 -7.84
N GLU A 209 2.10 -24.14 -8.41
CA GLU A 209 2.30 -24.31 -9.84
C GLU A 209 1.10 -23.85 -10.70
N GLU A 210 -0.11 -24.12 -10.23
CA GLU A 210 -1.35 -23.68 -10.88
C GLU A 210 -1.86 -22.31 -10.37
N GLY A 211 -1.14 -21.67 -9.45
CA GLY A 211 -1.50 -20.38 -8.89
C GLY A 211 -1.44 -19.27 -9.95
N ALA A 212 -2.23 -18.23 -9.78
CA ALA A 212 -2.22 -17.05 -10.66
C ALA A 212 -1.65 -15.80 -9.96
N ALA A 213 -1.06 -15.99 -8.78
CA ALA A 213 -0.33 -14.95 -8.07
C ALA A 213 1.18 -15.19 -8.15
N TYR A 214 1.94 -14.10 -8.07
CA TYR A 214 3.39 -14.14 -7.97
C TYR A 214 3.89 -13.05 -7.02
N ARG A 215 4.98 -13.34 -6.31
CA ARG A 215 5.60 -12.41 -5.37
C ARG A 215 7.10 -12.36 -5.59
N LEU A 216 7.59 -11.19 -5.93
CA LEU A 216 9.01 -10.86 -5.84
C LEU A 216 9.28 -10.21 -4.50
N THR A 217 10.36 -10.60 -3.87
CA THR A 217 10.89 -10.00 -2.66
C THR A 217 12.16 -9.19 -2.99
N ILE A 218 12.58 -8.35 -2.06
CA ILE A 218 13.85 -7.62 -2.18
C ILE A 218 15.02 -8.60 -2.29
N ASN A 219 14.92 -9.77 -1.63
CA ASN A 219 15.94 -10.81 -1.64
C ASN A 219 16.18 -11.46 -3.02
N ASP A 220 15.20 -11.36 -3.92
CA ASP A 220 15.37 -11.81 -5.32
C ASP A 220 16.33 -10.91 -6.13
N PHE A 221 16.73 -9.75 -5.57
CA PHE A 221 17.57 -8.75 -6.21
C PHE A 221 18.84 -8.43 -5.40
N PRO A 222 19.70 -9.39 -5.08
CA PRO A 222 20.79 -9.22 -4.11
C PRO A 222 21.76 -8.10 -4.49
N ASP A 223 21.99 -7.86 -5.79
CA ASP A 223 22.93 -6.84 -6.27
C ASP A 223 22.27 -5.45 -6.48
N SER A 224 20.96 -5.39 -6.45
CA SER A 224 20.21 -4.18 -6.85
C SER A 224 19.66 -3.38 -5.67
N PHE A 225 19.53 -4.01 -4.51
CA PHE A 225 19.10 -3.35 -3.28
C PHE A 225 20.29 -3.21 -2.32
N LYS A 226 20.45 -2.02 -1.77
CA LYS A 226 21.38 -1.78 -0.67
C LYS A 226 20.74 -2.21 0.64
N GLU A 227 21.54 -2.40 1.68
CA GLU A 227 21.05 -2.75 3.01
C GLU A 227 20.00 -1.74 3.51
N ASN A 228 18.97 -2.25 4.15
CA ASN A 228 17.92 -1.46 4.80
C ASN A 228 17.90 -1.80 6.31
N ARG A 229 18.16 -0.81 7.13
CA ARG A 229 18.11 -0.95 8.59
C ARG A 229 16.90 -0.22 9.13
N VAL A 230 16.00 -0.97 9.74
CA VAL A 230 14.79 -0.43 10.37
C VAL A 230 14.90 -0.59 11.87
N PHE A 231 14.78 0.52 12.60
CA PHE A 231 14.79 0.57 14.04
C PHE A 231 13.48 1.12 14.57
N ILE A 232 12.97 0.49 15.61
CA ILE A 232 11.89 1.02 16.43
C ILE A 232 12.56 1.62 17.64
N GLU A 233 12.51 2.94 17.75
CA GLU A 233 13.10 3.67 18.86
C GLU A 233 12.01 4.15 19.81
N ALA A 234 11.94 3.55 20.99
CA ALA A 234 11.15 4.08 22.09
C ALA A 234 11.94 5.23 22.75
N LEU A 235 11.49 6.45 22.55
CA LEU A 235 12.20 7.67 22.93
C LEU A 235 11.49 8.39 24.07
N GLU A 236 12.29 8.97 24.98
CA GLU A 236 11.84 9.99 25.89
C GLU A 236 11.95 11.36 25.21
N PHE A 237 10.85 11.82 24.63
CA PHE A 237 10.76 13.15 24.02
C PHE A 237 10.78 14.26 25.09
N LYS A 238 11.15 15.48 24.73
CA LYS A 238 11.14 16.64 25.64
C LYS A 238 9.78 16.83 26.34
N ASP A 239 8.70 16.58 25.61
CA ASP A 239 7.34 16.67 26.11
C ASP A 239 6.69 15.30 26.41
N SER A 240 7.48 14.25 26.73
CA SER A 240 6.96 12.88 26.98
C SER A 240 5.78 12.85 27.94
N LYS A 241 5.82 13.63 29.03
CA LYS A 241 4.69 13.70 29.97
C LYS A 241 3.42 14.22 29.30
N LYS A 242 3.49 15.28 28.52
CA LYS A 242 2.34 15.83 27.79
C LYS A 242 1.82 14.87 26.71
N ILE A 243 2.71 14.07 26.10
CA ILE A 243 2.32 13.03 25.13
C ILE A 243 1.49 11.96 25.84
N LEU A 244 1.89 11.50 27.02
CA LEU A 244 1.10 10.54 27.81
C LEU A 244 -0.24 11.16 28.23
N GLU A 245 -0.22 12.38 28.78
CA GLU A 245 -1.43 13.13 29.15
C GLU A 245 -2.39 13.29 27.94
N ALA A 246 -1.87 13.53 26.73
CA ALA A 246 -2.70 13.65 25.53
C ALA A 246 -3.51 12.37 25.24
N TYR A 247 -2.95 11.19 25.47
CA TYR A 247 -3.69 9.93 25.33
C TYR A 247 -4.68 9.72 26.48
N ASP A 248 -4.28 10.03 27.72
CA ASP A 248 -5.12 9.87 28.91
C ASP A 248 -6.32 10.83 28.90
N ASP A 249 -6.13 12.09 28.54
CA ASP A 249 -7.18 13.14 28.47
C ASP A 249 -8.29 12.78 27.46
N TYR A 250 -7.93 12.11 26.39
CA TYR A 250 -8.88 11.62 25.40
C TYR A 250 -9.37 10.18 25.69
N GLY A 251 -8.98 9.59 26.82
CA GLY A 251 -9.38 8.25 27.21
C GLY A 251 -8.87 7.14 26.27
N VAL A 252 -7.74 7.37 25.60
CA VAL A 252 -7.17 6.41 24.63
C VAL A 252 -6.24 5.45 25.36
N THR A 253 -6.77 4.27 25.67
CA THR A 253 -6.02 3.19 26.34
C THR A 253 -5.46 2.16 25.33
N PRO A 254 -4.47 1.34 25.74
CA PRO A 254 -3.99 0.23 24.89
C PRO A 254 -5.10 -0.68 24.38
N ASP A 255 -6.08 -1.03 25.21
CA ASP A 255 -7.21 -1.90 24.83
C ASP A 255 -8.09 -1.28 23.74
N ILE A 256 -8.35 0.04 23.83
CA ILE A 256 -9.11 0.80 22.81
C ILE A 256 -8.33 0.81 21.49
N VAL A 257 -7.02 1.01 21.57
CA VAL A 257 -6.15 1.00 20.39
C VAL A 257 -6.12 -0.38 19.73
N GLU A 258 -5.99 -1.45 20.51
CA GLU A 258 -6.05 -2.82 19.98
C GLU A 258 -7.39 -3.10 19.29
N GLN A 259 -8.50 -2.75 19.92
CA GLN A 259 -9.82 -2.89 19.33
C GLN A 259 -9.97 -2.08 18.02
N TYR A 260 -9.47 -0.86 17.99
CA TYR A 260 -9.48 -0.05 16.77
C TYR A 260 -8.66 -0.67 15.65
N LEU A 261 -7.45 -1.16 15.97
CA LEU A 261 -6.56 -1.78 15.01
C LEU A 261 -7.09 -3.13 14.49
N GLU A 262 -7.77 -3.91 15.32
CA GLU A 262 -8.39 -5.18 14.93
C GLU A 262 -9.67 -5.01 14.12
N LYS A 263 -10.51 -4.06 14.50
CA LYS A 263 -11.88 -3.94 13.98
C LYS A 263 -12.01 -2.91 12.87
N GLY A 264 -11.03 -2.01 12.71
CA GLY A 264 -11.12 -0.86 11.80
C GLY A 264 -12.22 0.15 12.19
N SER A 265 -12.92 -0.11 13.29
CA SER A 265 -13.91 0.78 13.90
C SER A 265 -14.13 0.34 15.35
N VAL A 266 -14.23 1.27 16.26
CA VAL A 266 -14.67 1.00 17.64
C VAL A 266 -16.19 0.91 17.62
N THR A 267 -16.75 -0.21 18.09
CA THR A 267 -18.13 -0.62 17.78
C THR A 267 -19.20 0.07 18.62
N GLU A 268 -18.87 0.95 19.54
CA GLU A 268 -19.90 1.55 20.43
C GLU A 268 -20.08 3.06 20.33
N HIS A 269 -19.08 3.84 19.90
CA HIS A 269 -19.29 5.30 19.72
C HIS A 269 -18.38 5.87 18.62
N GLU A 270 -18.94 6.65 17.69
CA GLU A 270 -18.17 7.56 16.79
C GLU A 270 -17.23 8.48 17.58
N PHE A 271 -17.52 8.70 18.86
CA PHE A 271 -16.76 9.48 19.80
C PHE A 271 -15.32 8.93 20.02
N ASP A 272 -15.13 7.62 20.04
CA ASP A 272 -13.83 7.02 20.29
C ASP A 272 -12.84 7.22 19.14
N ILE A 273 -13.31 7.17 17.89
CA ILE A 273 -12.47 7.39 16.71
C ILE A 273 -11.97 8.84 16.66
N VAL A 274 -12.83 9.79 16.97
CA VAL A 274 -12.47 11.21 17.01
C VAL A 274 -11.44 11.47 18.12
N ASN A 275 -11.60 10.85 19.28
CA ASN A 275 -10.68 10.97 20.40
C ASN A 275 -9.30 10.37 20.08
N ILE A 276 -9.26 9.17 19.47
CA ILE A 276 -8.01 8.56 19.00
C ILE A 276 -7.30 9.49 18.01
N LEU A 277 -8.02 10.08 17.06
CA LEU A 277 -7.43 10.99 16.08
C LEU A 277 -6.88 12.26 16.73
N ARG A 278 -7.62 12.86 17.69
CA ARG A 278 -7.20 14.07 18.42
C ARG A 278 -5.98 13.80 19.30
N ALA A 279 -6.00 12.72 20.07
CA ALA A 279 -4.86 12.31 20.90
C ALA A 279 -3.60 12.11 20.07
N ARG A 280 -3.71 11.39 18.94
CA ARG A 280 -2.59 11.17 18.01
C ARG A 280 -2.09 12.46 17.38
N GLN A 281 -2.99 13.37 16.99
CA GLN A 281 -2.61 14.65 16.40
C GLN A 281 -1.83 15.49 17.40
N LEU A 282 -2.30 15.57 18.64
CA LEU A 282 -1.61 16.28 19.71
C LEU A 282 -0.27 15.63 20.05
N ALA A 283 -0.23 14.31 20.24
CA ALA A 283 0.99 13.57 20.52
C ALA A 283 2.05 13.74 19.41
N GLU A 284 1.65 13.69 18.13
CA GLU A 284 2.56 13.89 17.02
C GLU A 284 3.09 15.33 16.96
N SER A 285 2.25 16.33 17.24
CA SER A 285 2.67 17.74 17.26
C SER A 285 3.69 18.04 18.38
N LEU A 286 3.56 17.39 19.53
CA LEU A 286 4.49 17.53 20.67
C LEU A 286 5.89 16.94 20.38
N LYS A 287 6.04 16.09 19.38
CA LYS A 287 7.34 15.54 18.95
C LYS A 287 8.12 16.45 17.98
N VAL A 288 7.48 17.50 17.46
CA VAL A 288 8.08 18.39 16.45
C VAL A 288 9.45 18.94 16.89
N PRO A 289 9.66 19.46 18.12
CA PRO A 289 10.96 20.00 18.51
C PRO A 289 12.09 18.96 18.49
N ASP A 290 11.80 17.73 18.89
CA ASP A 290 12.79 16.64 18.90
C ASP A 290 13.09 16.16 17.48
N ILE A 291 12.08 16.06 16.61
CA ILE A 291 12.27 15.71 15.19
C ILE A 291 13.13 16.75 14.48
N VAL A 292 12.96 18.04 14.79
CA VAL A 292 13.80 19.13 14.25
C VAL A 292 15.24 18.96 14.69
N GLU A 293 15.50 18.72 15.98
CA GLU A 293 16.84 18.50 16.51
C GLU A 293 17.49 17.25 15.89
N MET A 294 16.80 16.11 15.89
CA MET A 294 17.31 14.87 15.26
C MET A 294 17.61 15.07 13.76
N THR A 295 16.81 15.89 13.08
CA THR A 295 17.02 16.20 11.65
C THR A 295 18.30 17.01 11.47
N GLY A 296 18.55 18.02 12.31
CA GLY A 296 19.79 18.80 12.31
C GLY A 296 21.01 17.90 12.47
N ASP A 297 21.01 17.04 13.49
CA ASP A 297 22.10 16.10 13.76
C ASP A 297 22.39 15.17 12.55
N LEU A 298 21.35 14.71 11.88
CA LEU A 298 21.50 13.84 10.70
C LEU A 298 22.07 14.62 9.49
N ILE A 299 21.66 15.87 9.30
CA ILE A 299 22.21 16.75 8.26
C ILE A 299 23.69 17.02 8.48
N ASP A 300 24.09 17.26 9.75
CA ASP A 300 25.49 17.47 10.13
C ASP A 300 26.34 16.20 9.92
N GLN A 301 25.73 15.03 10.06
CA GLN A 301 26.34 13.73 9.73
C GLN A 301 26.38 13.44 8.22
N GLY A 302 26.05 14.39 7.35
CA GLY A 302 26.06 14.21 5.90
C GLY A 302 24.96 13.29 5.37
N LYS A 303 23.79 13.28 5.99
CA LYS A 303 22.62 12.50 5.54
C LYS A 303 21.60 13.38 4.82
N SER A 304 20.74 12.79 4.02
CA SER A 304 19.48 13.39 3.61
C SER A 304 18.33 12.76 4.38
N VAL A 305 17.37 13.57 4.82
CA VAL A 305 16.33 13.14 5.76
C VAL A 305 14.94 13.22 5.14
N VAL A 306 14.20 12.11 5.25
CA VAL A 306 12.78 12.03 4.88
C VAL A 306 11.95 11.89 6.16
N ILE A 307 11.08 12.83 6.45
CA ILE A 307 10.26 12.82 7.65
C ILE A 307 8.82 12.45 7.28
N PHE A 308 8.35 11.30 7.77
CA PHE A 308 6.99 10.83 7.54
C PHE A 308 6.11 11.13 8.75
N VAL A 309 5.03 11.88 8.54
CA VAL A 309 4.06 12.26 9.56
C VAL A 309 2.63 11.96 9.13
N ASN A 310 1.74 11.76 10.11
CA ASN A 310 0.36 11.41 9.84
C ASN A 310 -0.53 12.64 9.59
N PHE A 311 -0.23 13.77 10.21
CA PHE A 311 -1.09 14.94 10.21
C PHE A 311 -0.51 16.08 9.39
N LYS A 312 -1.41 16.81 8.72
CA LYS A 312 -1.05 17.93 7.85
C LYS A 312 -0.43 19.08 8.63
N ASP A 313 -0.97 19.37 9.81
CA ASP A 313 -0.50 20.48 10.66
C ASP A 313 0.93 20.22 11.17
N THR A 314 1.24 18.97 11.55
CA THR A 314 2.60 18.57 11.92
C THR A 314 3.56 18.68 10.72
N ALA A 315 3.12 18.24 9.53
CA ALA A 315 3.92 18.39 8.32
C ALA A 315 4.22 19.86 8.02
N GLN A 316 3.26 20.72 8.20
CA GLN A 316 3.39 22.15 7.95
C GLN A 316 4.33 22.82 8.98
N ALA A 317 4.18 22.51 10.26
CA ALA A 317 5.05 23.00 11.33
C ALA A 317 6.52 22.59 11.11
N LEU A 318 6.77 21.33 10.74
CA LEU A 318 8.12 20.86 10.41
C LEU A 318 8.68 21.55 9.16
N THR A 319 7.87 21.74 8.11
CA THR A 319 8.28 22.41 6.89
C THR A 319 8.71 23.83 7.15
N GLU A 320 7.96 24.57 8.00
CA GLU A 320 8.27 25.95 8.37
C GLU A 320 9.54 26.04 9.23
N GLN A 321 9.69 25.16 10.24
CA GLN A 321 10.83 25.21 11.16
C GLN A 321 12.15 24.76 10.48
N LEU A 322 12.09 23.83 9.53
CA LEU A 322 13.25 23.30 8.82
C LEU A 322 13.55 24.00 7.50
N ASP A 323 12.71 24.92 7.07
CA ASP A 323 12.76 25.56 5.72
C ASP A 323 13.02 24.53 4.61
N CYS A 324 12.18 23.53 4.53
CA CYS A 324 12.45 22.34 3.71
C CYS A 324 11.33 22.02 2.71
N LEU A 325 11.57 21.03 1.88
CA LEU A 325 10.60 20.49 0.94
C LEU A 325 9.45 19.76 1.67
N SER A 326 8.26 19.75 1.05
CA SER A 326 7.12 19.02 1.65
C SER A 326 6.18 18.40 0.63
N ILE A 327 5.65 17.23 0.96
CA ILE A 327 4.59 16.54 0.22
C ILE A 327 3.35 16.45 1.11
N ILE A 328 2.41 17.37 0.89
CA ILE A 328 1.21 17.53 1.70
C ILE A 328 -0.03 17.43 0.78
N GLY A 329 -1.15 16.97 1.33
CA GLY A 329 -2.39 16.87 0.58
C GLY A 329 -2.91 18.23 0.09
N GLY A 330 -3.40 18.27 -1.15
CA GLY A 330 -3.91 19.48 -1.80
C GLY A 330 -2.91 20.22 -2.70
N GLN A 331 -1.66 19.80 -2.72
CA GLN A 331 -0.67 20.36 -3.64
C GLN A 331 -1.01 20.07 -5.11
N ASN A 332 -0.65 20.98 -5.99
CA ASN A 332 -0.65 20.79 -7.42
C ASN A 332 0.38 19.71 -7.80
N GLN A 333 0.04 18.89 -8.79
CA GLN A 333 0.89 17.78 -9.25
C GLN A 333 2.25 18.21 -9.74
N TYR A 334 2.35 19.36 -10.44
CA TYR A 334 3.63 19.91 -10.92
C TYR A 334 4.52 20.40 -9.77
N GLN A 335 3.95 21.12 -8.81
CA GLN A 335 4.67 21.56 -7.61
C GLN A 335 5.19 20.38 -6.80
N ARG A 336 4.36 19.36 -6.65
CA ARG A 336 4.75 18.13 -5.96
C ARG A 336 5.92 17.44 -6.67
N GLN A 337 5.87 17.32 -8.00
CA GLN A 337 6.93 16.68 -8.77
C GLN A 337 8.24 17.46 -8.68
N ALA A 338 8.20 18.78 -8.78
CA ALA A 338 9.37 19.64 -8.65
C ALA A 338 10.08 19.42 -7.28
N GLN A 339 9.33 19.38 -6.18
CA GLN A 339 9.91 19.12 -4.86
C GLN A 339 10.52 17.71 -4.73
N ILE A 340 9.93 16.71 -5.39
CA ILE A 340 10.53 15.37 -5.44
C ILE A 340 11.84 15.42 -6.23
N ASP A 341 11.86 16.11 -7.37
CA ASP A 341 13.03 16.20 -8.24
C ASP A 341 14.17 16.93 -7.53
N ASP A 342 13.91 18.05 -6.84
CA ASP A 342 14.90 18.79 -6.04
C ASP A 342 15.52 17.91 -4.94
N PHE A 343 14.69 17.09 -4.26
CA PHE A 343 15.17 16.14 -3.26
C PHE A 343 16.00 15.01 -3.88
N MET A 344 15.56 14.48 -5.03
CA MET A 344 16.25 13.36 -5.71
C MET A 344 17.59 13.79 -6.33
N LEU A 345 17.75 15.07 -6.68
CA LEU A 345 18.98 15.68 -7.18
C LEU A 345 19.90 16.16 -6.06
N ASP A 346 19.54 15.98 -4.80
CA ASP A 346 20.25 16.44 -3.60
C ASP A 346 20.41 17.99 -3.52
N GLU A 347 19.60 18.77 -4.23
CA GLU A 347 19.55 20.22 -4.13
C GLU A 347 19.01 20.69 -2.77
N LYS A 348 18.07 19.91 -2.22
CA LYS A 348 17.55 20.02 -0.85
C LYS A 348 17.63 18.65 -0.18
N ARG A 349 18.13 18.62 1.06
CA ARG A 349 18.40 17.37 1.77
C ARG A 349 17.34 16.96 2.79
N ILE A 350 16.30 17.76 2.97
CA ILE A 350 15.20 17.49 3.90
C ILE A 350 13.88 17.57 3.15
N ILE A 351 13.05 16.55 3.34
CA ILE A 351 11.68 16.53 2.81
C ILE A 351 10.71 15.97 3.85
N VAL A 352 9.63 16.69 4.11
CA VAL A 352 8.53 16.25 4.98
C VAL A 352 7.41 15.65 4.14
N VAL A 353 6.94 14.48 4.50
CA VAL A 353 5.92 13.75 3.76
C VAL A 353 4.74 13.43 4.67
N ASN A 354 3.58 13.99 4.38
CA ASN A 354 2.34 13.50 4.99
C ASN A 354 2.01 12.11 4.42
N ILE A 355 1.93 11.09 5.27
CA ILE A 355 1.79 9.68 4.87
C ILE A 355 0.56 9.48 3.98
N ALA A 356 -0.57 10.09 4.31
CA ALA A 356 -1.79 9.98 3.52
C ALA A 356 -1.65 10.60 2.11
N ALA A 357 -0.88 11.67 1.96
CA ALA A 357 -0.60 12.34 0.69
C ALA A 357 0.54 11.65 -0.08
N GLY A 358 1.55 11.15 0.64
CA GLY A 358 2.75 10.52 0.11
C GLY A 358 2.64 9.01 -0.08
N GLY A 359 1.55 8.39 0.36
CA GLY A 359 1.39 6.94 0.47
C GLY A 359 1.51 6.15 -0.83
N THR A 360 1.42 6.77 -2.00
CA THR A 360 1.52 6.06 -3.28
C THR A 360 2.47 6.79 -4.24
N GLY A 361 3.32 6.02 -4.94
CA GLY A 361 4.10 6.46 -6.10
C GLY A 361 5.34 7.31 -5.85
N LEU A 362 5.69 7.64 -4.60
CA LEU A 362 6.92 8.38 -4.30
C LEU A 362 8.16 7.48 -4.36
N SER A 363 9.22 7.97 -4.96
CA SER A 363 10.58 7.43 -4.87
C SER A 363 11.48 8.49 -4.28
N LEU A 364 12.08 8.20 -3.13
CA LEU A 364 12.92 9.13 -2.37
C LEU A 364 14.27 8.49 -1.98
N HIS A 365 14.64 7.42 -2.67
CA HIS A 365 15.90 6.72 -2.46
C HIS A 365 17.09 7.50 -3.00
N ASP A 366 18.27 7.21 -2.53
CA ASP A 366 19.50 7.84 -3.00
C ASP A 366 19.89 7.36 -4.40
N THR A 367 19.80 8.25 -5.39
CA THR A 367 20.20 7.99 -6.78
C THR A 367 21.57 8.57 -7.14
N GLN A 368 22.08 9.48 -6.31
CA GLN A 368 23.35 10.19 -6.58
C GLN A 368 24.54 9.54 -5.86
N GLY A 369 24.31 8.98 -4.65
CA GLY A 369 25.34 8.40 -3.80
C GLY A 369 26.09 9.41 -2.93
N LEU A 370 25.61 10.66 -2.88
CA LEU A 370 26.25 11.74 -2.14
C LEU A 370 25.82 11.76 -0.68
N TYR A 371 24.52 11.58 -0.43
CA TYR A 371 23.93 11.68 0.90
C TYR A 371 23.05 10.47 1.20
N PRO A 372 23.50 9.51 2.02
CA PRO A 372 22.67 8.37 2.40
C PRO A 372 21.35 8.80 3.03
N ARG A 373 20.25 8.13 2.64
CA ARG A 373 18.90 8.47 3.07
C ARG A 373 18.59 7.93 4.46
N VAL A 374 18.07 8.78 5.31
CA VAL A 374 17.50 8.41 6.62
C VAL A 374 16.03 8.80 6.63
N SER A 375 15.14 7.92 7.10
CA SER A 375 13.76 8.29 7.39
C SER A 375 13.48 8.33 8.87
N LEU A 376 12.77 9.39 9.31
CA LEU A 376 12.15 9.53 10.61
C LEU A 376 10.64 9.33 10.41
N ILE A 377 10.07 8.33 11.06
CA ILE A 377 8.69 7.88 10.78
C ILE A 377 7.86 7.98 12.05
N SER A 378 6.84 8.83 12.05
CA SER A 378 5.82 8.83 13.11
C SER A 378 5.00 7.54 13.04
N PRO A 379 4.67 6.89 14.17
CA PRO A 379 3.86 5.69 14.19
C PRO A 379 2.52 5.90 13.49
N THR A 380 2.19 5.02 12.56
CA THR A 380 0.89 5.04 11.87
C THR A 380 0.04 3.87 12.31
N PHE A 381 -1.27 4.05 12.41
CA PHE A 381 -2.23 3.00 12.80
C PHE A 381 -2.63 2.07 11.65
N SER A 382 -1.87 2.09 10.57
CA SER A 382 -2.11 1.30 9.35
C SER A 382 -0.84 0.55 8.97
N ALA A 383 -0.86 -0.77 9.01
CA ALA A 383 0.26 -1.62 8.57
C ALA A 383 0.64 -1.34 7.10
N LYS A 384 -0.37 -1.10 6.27
CA LYS A 384 -0.18 -0.73 4.87
C LYS A 384 0.60 0.57 4.70
N ASP A 385 0.17 1.64 5.41
CA ASP A 385 0.80 2.96 5.29
C ASP A 385 2.23 2.91 5.85
N HIS A 386 2.44 2.08 6.87
CA HIS A 386 3.76 1.80 7.44
C HIS A 386 4.69 1.16 6.41
N LEU A 387 4.28 0.05 5.77
CA LEU A 387 5.05 -0.58 4.70
C LEU A 387 5.31 0.35 3.52
N GLN A 388 4.33 1.17 3.17
CA GLN A 388 4.50 2.14 2.10
C GLN A 388 5.54 3.20 2.45
N ALA A 389 5.56 3.72 3.68
CA ALA A 389 6.58 4.66 4.14
C ALA A 389 7.97 4.03 4.09
N LEU A 390 8.14 2.81 4.63
CA LEU A 390 9.41 2.07 4.59
C LEU A 390 9.93 1.84 3.17
N GLY A 391 9.04 1.59 2.20
CA GLY A 391 9.43 1.37 0.82
C GLY A 391 9.75 2.64 0.01
N ARG A 392 9.80 3.85 0.62
CA ARG A 392 10.06 5.10 -0.13
C ARG A 392 11.53 5.39 -0.32
N ILE A 393 12.36 5.11 0.67
CA ILE A 393 13.81 5.37 0.62
C ILE A 393 14.62 4.10 0.31
N HIS A 394 14.02 2.92 0.42
CA HIS A 394 14.65 1.65 0.09
C HIS A 394 14.06 1.09 -1.21
N ARG A 395 14.80 1.21 -2.28
CA ARG A 395 14.36 0.80 -3.63
C ARG A 395 15.51 0.27 -4.46
N ASN A 396 15.15 -0.46 -5.49
CA ASN A 396 16.09 -0.89 -6.53
C ASN A 396 16.78 0.33 -7.16
N GLY A 397 18.10 0.23 -7.32
CA GLY A 397 18.94 1.30 -7.88
C GLY A 397 19.43 2.32 -6.86
N ALA A 398 19.12 2.16 -5.57
CA ALA A 398 19.71 2.97 -4.51
C ALA A 398 21.23 2.85 -4.49
N LYS A 399 21.92 3.98 -4.35
CA LYS A 399 23.39 4.04 -4.31
C LYS A 399 23.95 3.85 -2.89
N SER A 400 23.16 4.16 -1.86
CA SER A 400 23.56 4.03 -0.46
C SER A 400 22.57 3.17 0.34
N HIS A 401 22.99 2.74 1.54
CA HIS A 401 22.14 2.06 2.51
C HIS A 401 21.05 2.99 3.03
N ALA A 402 19.87 2.44 3.31
CA ALA A 402 18.78 3.14 3.95
C ALA A 402 18.74 2.88 5.45
N LEU A 403 18.58 3.95 6.24
CA LEU A 403 18.34 3.87 7.68
C LEU A 403 16.94 4.40 7.98
N GLN A 404 16.12 3.65 8.68
CA GLN A 404 14.73 4.00 8.96
C GLN A 404 14.44 3.89 10.45
N LYS A 405 13.99 4.98 11.04
CA LYS A 405 13.72 5.10 12.47
C LYS A 405 12.24 5.39 12.69
N ILE A 406 11.58 4.48 13.40
CA ILE A 406 10.18 4.66 13.83
C ILE A 406 10.21 5.25 15.23
N LEU A 407 9.67 6.46 15.38
CA LEU A 407 9.80 7.28 16.57
C LEU A 407 8.59 7.07 17.51
N VAL A 408 8.73 6.19 18.47
CA VAL A 408 7.67 5.82 19.42
C VAL A 408 7.89 6.56 20.74
N ALA A 409 6.85 7.17 21.30
CA ALA A 409 6.92 7.74 22.63
C ALA A 409 6.92 6.61 23.67
N ALA A 410 8.00 6.54 24.47
CA ALA A 410 8.18 5.51 25.48
C ALA A 410 7.04 5.54 26.51
N GLY A 411 6.53 4.35 26.88
CA GLY A 411 5.44 4.16 27.83
C GLY A 411 4.05 4.59 27.33
N SER A 412 3.91 4.98 26.05
CA SER A 412 2.63 5.40 25.48
C SER A 412 1.93 4.25 24.72
N VAL A 413 0.68 4.48 24.37
CA VAL A 413 -0.11 3.55 23.52
C VAL A 413 0.50 3.32 22.14
N GLU A 414 1.47 4.12 21.72
CA GLU A 414 2.18 3.95 20.47
C GLU A 414 2.98 2.63 20.42
N GLU A 415 3.44 2.13 21.56
CA GLU A 415 4.09 0.81 21.65
C GLU A 415 3.11 -0.31 21.28
N THR A 416 1.86 -0.21 21.73
CA THR A 416 0.79 -1.15 21.36
C THR A 416 0.50 -1.07 19.86
N VAL A 417 0.50 0.14 19.28
CA VAL A 417 0.34 0.33 17.83
C VAL A 417 1.40 -0.42 17.06
N VAL A 418 2.67 -0.28 17.44
CA VAL A 418 3.79 -0.93 16.73
C VAL A 418 3.72 -2.44 16.88
N LYS A 419 3.42 -2.98 18.06
CA LYS A 419 3.21 -4.43 18.26
C LYS A 419 2.10 -4.98 17.36
N SER A 420 0.97 -4.29 17.29
CA SER A 420 -0.17 -4.71 16.44
C SER A 420 0.17 -4.66 14.95
N ILE A 421 0.91 -3.64 14.51
CA ILE A 421 1.38 -3.53 13.12
C ILE A 421 2.32 -4.68 12.79
N THR A 422 3.27 -5.00 13.66
CA THR A 422 4.20 -6.12 13.47
C THR A 422 3.43 -7.45 13.32
N ALA A 423 2.42 -7.69 14.15
CA ALA A 423 1.57 -8.87 14.03
C ALA A 423 0.79 -8.93 12.71
N LYS A 424 0.32 -7.80 12.19
CA LYS A 424 -0.34 -7.73 10.87
C LYS A 424 0.62 -7.98 9.73
N LEU A 425 1.86 -7.49 9.83
CA LEU A 425 2.90 -7.76 8.85
C LEU A 425 3.27 -9.25 8.81
N ALA A 426 3.30 -9.92 9.97
CA ALA A 426 3.48 -11.36 10.04
C ALA A 426 2.34 -12.13 9.34
N ASN A 427 1.07 -11.69 9.47
CA ASN A 427 -0.05 -12.28 8.73
C ASN A 427 0.10 -12.10 7.21
N LEU A 428 0.52 -10.89 6.77
CA LEU A 428 0.80 -10.63 5.37
C LEU A 428 1.90 -11.55 4.82
N ASN A 429 2.96 -11.77 5.59
CA ASN A 429 4.04 -12.67 5.20
C ASN A 429 3.57 -14.13 5.17
N ALA A 430 2.81 -14.59 6.15
CA ALA A 430 2.25 -15.95 6.15
C ALA A 430 1.34 -16.21 4.95
N LEU A 431 0.54 -15.21 4.54
CA LEU A 431 -0.34 -15.32 3.37
C LEU A 431 0.43 -15.22 2.05
N HIS A 432 1.37 -14.30 1.93
CA HIS A 432 2.01 -13.97 0.65
C HIS A 432 3.41 -14.55 0.46
N ALA A 433 4.16 -14.82 1.52
CA ALA A 433 5.48 -15.45 1.45
C ALA A 433 5.47 -16.94 1.86
N GLY A 434 4.41 -17.40 2.51
CA GLY A 434 4.31 -18.78 3.01
C GLY A 434 5.22 -19.08 4.20
N GLU A 435 5.75 -18.04 4.84
CA GLU A 435 6.62 -18.15 6.01
C GLU A 435 5.77 -18.42 7.27
N ASP A 436 6.15 -19.46 7.99
CA ASP A 436 5.69 -19.70 9.37
C ASP A 436 6.74 -19.08 10.31
N GLU A 437 6.35 -18.21 11.24
CA GLU A 437 7.18 -17.84 12.39
C GLU A 437 7.35 -19.00 13.36
#